data_7aa305335d3efc4889466534e23838db
#
_entry.id   7aa305335d3efc4889466534e23838db
#
_cell.length_a   1.000
_cell.length_b   1.000
_cell.length_c   1.000
_cell.angle_alpha   90.00
_cell.angle_beta   90.00
_cell.angle_gamma   90.00
#
_symmetry.space_group_name_H-M   'P 1'
#
loop_
_entity.id
_entity.type
_entity.pdbx_description
1 polymer ?
#
loop_
_entity_poly.entity_id
_entity_poly.type
_entity_poly.pdbx_seq_one_letter_code
_entity_poly.pdbx_strand_id
1 'polypeptide(L)'
;LPLSAQTSTEIDARIDAVDPQSIAMILYTSGTTANPKGCLIRHRGIIGNSRNPGRRYEMEPGDRFWSPLPIFHIAGILPLVSILDIGGTYLTIPNFDAGVALSMLETEKATHAYPCFVTIMQDLIEHPKFTETDLSSVRLMNANLGVQPDWIRDAMVKAMPHTIMVGTYGLTEGSGTICTSRTTDPW
;
A
#
# COMPACT_ATOMS: atom_id res chain seq x y z
N LEU A 1 4.32 -8.56 25.52
CA LEU A 1 5.31 -9.01 26.50
C LEU A 1 6.62 -8.25 26.23
N PRO A 2 7.26 -7.63 27.25
CA PRO A 2 8.57 -7.02 27.05
C PRO A 2 9.59 -8.11 26.72
N LEU A 3 10.43 -7.85 25.72
CA LEU A 3 11.55 -8.72 25.37
C LEU A 3 12.58 -8.73 26.53
N SER A 4 13.15 -9.88 26.83
CA SER A 4 14.29 -9.93 27.75
C SER A 4 15.49 -9.22 27.14
N ALA A 5 16.41 -8.69 27.95
CA ALA A 5 17.63 -8.04 27.46
C ALA A 5 18.48 -8.96 26.55
N GLN A 6 18.53 -10.27 26.88
CA GLN A 6 19.22 -11.27 26.06
C GLN A 6 18.54 -11.43 24.68
N THR A 7 17.21 -11.47 24.64
CA THR A 7 16.44 -11.56 23.37
C THR A 7 16.65 -10.31 22.51
N SER A 8 16.71 -9.11 23.12
CA SER A 8 17.02 -7.87 22.41
C SER A 8 18.41 -7.93 21.75
N THR A 9 19.44 -8.33 22.48
CA THR A 9 20.82 -8.46 21.97
C THR A 9 20.91 -9.46 20.81
N GLU A 10 20.19 -10.60 20.90
CA GLU A 10 20.16 -11.58 19.81
C GLU A 10 19.46 -11.04 18.56
N ILE A 11 18.40 -10.26 18.74
CA ILE A 11 17.70 -9.61 17.62
C ILE A 11 18.61 -8.58 16.95
N ASP A 12 19.27 -7.73 17.73
CA ASP A 12 20.18 -6.71 17.22
C ASP A 12 21.32 -7.36 16.43
N ALA A 13 21.94 -8.41 16.96
CA ALA A 13 22.99 -9.15 16.28
C ALA A 13 22.51 -9.78 14.95
N ARG A 14 21.26 -10.23 14.89
CA ARG A 14 20.67 -10.77 13.64
C ARG A 14 20.37 -9.66 12.64
N ILE A 15 19.91 -8.49 13.09
CA ILE A 15 19.68 -7.31 12.24
C ILE A 15 20.99 -6.87 11.61
N ASP A 16 22.06 -6.75 12.42
CA ASP A 16 23.39 -6.33 11.95
C ASP A 16 24.03 -7.33 10.97
N ALA A 17 23.67 -8.61 11.08
CA ALA A 17 24.17 -9.67 10.20
C ALA A 17 23.40 -9.76 8.86
N VAL A 18 22.31 -9.00 8.64
CA VAL A 18 21.53 -9.07 7.40
C VAL A 18 22.35 -8.51 6.23
N ASP A 19 22.65 -9.37 5.26
CA ASP A 19 23.17 -8.92 3.96
C ASP A 19 22.00 -8.39 3.12
N PRO A 20 22.04 -7.12 2.67
CA PRO A 20 21.04 -6.56 1.76
C PRO A 20 20.83 -7.35 0.47
N GLN A 21 21.80 -8.14 0.04
CA GLN A 21 21.71 -9.01 -1.14
C GLN A 21 21.03 -10.35 -0.85
N SER A 22 20.90 -10.74 0.42
CA SER A 22 20.23 -11.98 0.79
C SER A 22 18.73 -11.93 0.48
N ILE A 23 18.12 -13.12 0.37
CA ILE A 23 16.69 -13.26 0.08
C ILE A 23 15.91 -12.95 1.35
N ALA A 24 15.01 -11.95 1.27
CA ALA A 24 14.10 -11.58 2.34
C ALA A 24 12.84 -12.44 2.34
N MET A 25 12.32 -12.74 1.15
CA MET A 25 11.08 -13.54 0.99
C MET A 25 11.00 -14.20 -0.38
N ILE A 26 10.12 -15.19 -0.46
CA ILE A 26 9.73 -15.85 -1.72
C ILE A 26 8.25 -15.58 -1.92
N LEU A 27 7.89 -14.93 -3.02
CA LEU A 27 6.50 -14.69 -3.41
C LEU A 27 6.17 -15.50 -4.66
N TYR A 28 5.09 -16.26 -4.61
CA TYR A 28 4.67 -17.06 -5.75
C TYR A 28 3.77 -16.24 -6.69
N THR A 29 4.04 -16.35 -7.99
CA THR A 29 3.17 -15.84 -9.06
C THR A 29 2.56 -17.01 -9.81
N SER A 30 1.36 -16.81 -10.38
CA SER A 30 0.67 -17.85 -11.17
C SER A 30 1.44 -18.26 -12.41
N GLY A 31 2.35 -17.40 -12.88
CA GLY A 31 3.12 -17.62 -14.11
C GLY A 31 2.24 -17.67 -15.37
N THR A 32 2.87 -17.60 -16.52
CA THR A 32 2.22 -17.81 -17.84
C THR A 32 2.13 -19.30 -18.22
N THR A 33 2.76 -20.17 -17.43
CA THR A 33 2.79 -21.64 -17.58
C THR A 33 2.07 -22.28 -16.39
N ALA A 34 1.63 -23.53 -16.54
CA ALA A 34 0.79 -24.24 -15.56
C ALA A 34 1.33 -24.32 -14.12
N ASN A 35 2.62 -24.06 -13.90
CA ASN A 35 3.24 -24.16 -12.57
C ASN A 35 3.53 -22.77 -11.98
N PRO A 36 3.17 -22.51 -10.70
CA PRO A 36 3.55 -21.31 -10.00
C PRO A 36 5.07 -21.13 -9.94
N LYS A 37 5.52 -19.87 -10.02
CA LYS A 37 6.94 -19.51 -9.94
C LYS A 37 7.22 -18.74 -8.67
N GLY A 38 8.24 -19.18 -7.91
CA GLY A 38 8.72 -18.48 -6.72
C GLY A 38 9.67 -17.34 -7.07
N CYS A 39 9.24 -16.10 -6.87
CA CYS A 39 10.07 -14.92 -7.07
C CYS A 39 10.91 -14.68 -5.82
N LEU A 40 12.23 -14.68 -5.97
CA LEU A 40 13.19 -14.44 -4.89
C LEU A 40 13.38 -12.94 -4.70
N ILE A 41 12.82 -12.39 -3.63
CA ILE A 41 12.88 -10.96 -3.34
C ILE A 41 13.97 -10.70 -2.29
N ARG A 42 14.91 -9.82 -2.64
CA ARG A 42 16.03 -9.47 -1.75
C ARG A 42 15.67 -8.33 -0.81
N HIS A 43 16.33 -8.26 0.36
CA HIS A 43 16.14 -7.18 1.33
C HIS A 43 16.27 -5.80 0.67
N ARG A 44 17.34 -5.55 -0.10
CA ARG A 44 17.54 -4.27 -0.80
C ARG A 44 16.39 -3.91 -1.76
N GLY A 45 15.78 -4.93 -2.40
CA GLY A 45 14.67 -4.73 -3.34
C GLY A 45 13.44 -4.21 -2.63
N ILE A 46 13.05 -4.83 -1.51
CA ILE A 46 11.91 -4.40 -0.70
C ILE A 46 12.13 -3.00 -0.15
N ILE A 47 13.27 -2.78 0.53
CA ILE A 47 13.55 -1.49 1.17
C ILE A 47 13.63 -0.36 0.13
N GLY A 48 14.33 -0.58 -1.00
CA GLY A 48 14.43 0.42 -2.07
C GLY A 48 13.07 0.75 -2.68
N ASN A 49 12.27 -0.29 -2.98
CA ASN A 49 10.93 -0.10 -3.54
C ASN A 49 9.95 0.52 -2.55
N SER A 50 10.10 0.28 -1.25
CA SER A 50 9.24 0.89 -0.23
C SER A 50 9.57 2.36 0.01
N ARG A 51 10.86 2.71 0.07
CA ARG A 51 11.32 4.10 0.30
C ARG A 51 11.03 5.04 -0.86
N ASN A 52 11.08 4.54 -2.09
CA ASN A 52 10.82 5.37 -3.27
C ASN A 52 9.38 5.92 -3.31
N PRO A 53 8.32 5.11 -3.18
CA PRO A 53 6.95 5.63 -3.03
C PRO A 53 6.78 6.53 -1.80
N GLY A 54 7.37 6.19 -0.65
CA GLY A 54 7.31 7.03 0.54
C GLY A 54 7.78 8.47 0.27
N ARG A 55 8.93 8.61 -0.40
CA ARG A 55 9.45 9.93 -0.80
C ARG A 55 8.61 10.58 -1.89
N ARG A 56 8.13 9.80 -2.86
CA ARG A 56 7.34 10.30 -3.99
C ARG A 56 5.97 10.81 -3.56
N TYR A 57 5.38 10.18 -2.55
CA TYR A 57 4.07 10.52 -2.00
C TYR A 57 4.18 11.48 -0.81
N GLU A 58 5.38 11.96 -0.53
CA GLU A 58 5.63 12.93 0.55
C GLU A 58 5.07 12.46 1.90
N MET A 59 5.30 11.16 2.18
CA MET A 59 4.88 10.57 3.45
C MET A 59 5.69 11.13 4.62
N GLU A 60 5.02 11.42 5.72
CA GLU A 60 5.60 12.03 6.92
C GLU A 60 5.35 11.15 8.16
N PRO A 61 6.18 11.30 9.22
CA PRO A 61 5.91 10.65 10.50
C PRO A 61 4.51 11.00 11.02
N GLY A 62 3.77 9.97 11.44
CA GLY A 62 2.38 10.13 11.88
C GLY A 62 1.33 9.94 10.79
N ASP A 63 1.72 9.80 9.53
CA ASP A 63 0.79 9.41 8.45
C ASP A 63 0.15 8.05 8.71
N ARG A 64 -1.05 7.89 8.17
CA ARG A 64 -1.90 6.71 8.34
C ARG A 64 -2.25 6.17 6.97
N PHE A 65 -1.64 5.05 6.61
CA PHE A 65 -1.77 4.44 5.27
C PHE A 65 -2.79 3.31 5.29
N TRP A 66 -3.89 3.50 4.59
CA TRP A 66 -4.90 2.46 4.42
C TRP A 66 -4.66 1.64 3.15
N SER A 67 -4.64 0.31 3.30
CA SER A 67 -4.64 -0.62 2.17
C SER A 67 -5.36 -1.92 2.54
N PRO A 68 -6.35 -2.35 1.74
CA PRO A 68 -7.04 -3.62 1.93
C PRO A 68 -6.29 -4.80 1.30
N LEU A 69 -5.13 -4.54 0.70
CA LEU A 69 -4.40 -5.57 -0.04
C LEU A 69 -3.73 -6.56 0.91
N PRO A 70 -3.75 -7.86 0.56
CA PRO A 70 -3.20 -8.89 1.41
C PRO A 70 -1.66 -8.79 1.49
N ILE A 71 -1.12 -8.97 2.69
CA ILE A 71 0.34 -8.92 2.95
C ILE A 71 1.11 -10.13 2.41
N PHE A 72 0.45 -11.13 1.84
CA PHE A 72 1.10 -12.20 1.07
C PHE A 72 1.32 -11.83 -0.41
N HIS A 73 0.95 -10.62 -0.81
CA HIS A 73 1.20 -10.06 -2.13
C HIS A 73 2.10 -8.83 -2.02
N ILE A 74 2.98 -8.62 -3.01
CA ILE A 74 3.96 -7.52 -2.97
C ILE A 74 3.29 -6.14 -2.84
N ALA A 75 2.11 -5.95 -3.44
CA ALA A 75 1.36 -4.70 -3.35
C ALA A 75 0.81 -4.40 -1.94
N GLY A 76 0.68 -5.41 -1.07
CA GLY A 76 0.34 -5.22 0.35
C GLY A 76 1.59 -4.98 1.21
N ILE A 77 2.70 -5.65 0.87
CA ILE A 77 3.96 -5.54 1.64
C ILE A 77 4.60 -4.16 1.48
N LEU A 78 4.66 -3.63 0.25
CA LEU A 78 5.37 -2.37 -0.01
C LEU A 78 4.79 -1.19 0.79
N PRO A 79 3.48 -0.90 0.79
CA PRO A 79 2.93 0.19 1.58
C PRO A 79 3.10 -0.04 3.08
N LEU A 80 3.01 -1.30 3.55
CA LEU A 80 3.30 -1.63 4.95
C LEU A 80 4.73 -1.23 5.33
N VAL A 81 5.72 -1.65 4.54
CA VAL A 81 7.13 -1.31 4.82
C VAL A 81 7.38 0.19 4.64
N SER A 82 6.77 0.84 3.63
CA SER A 82 6.90 2.29 3.40
C SER A 82 6.44 3.10 4.60
N ILE A 83 5.27 2.80 5.14
CA ILE A 83 4.70 3.59 6.23
C ILE A 83 5.41 3.33 7.57
N LEU A 84 5.86 2.09 7.79
CA LEU A 84 6.61 1.75 9.00
C LEU A 84 8.03 2.33 8.99
N ASP A 85 8.69 2.42 7.81
CA ASP A 85 10.04 3.03 7.67
C ASP A 85 10.06 4.52 8.10
N ILE A 86 8.95 5.21 8.00
CA ILE A 86 8.81 6.62 8.40
C ILE A 86 8.18 6.82 9.79
N GLY A 87 7.81 5.75 10.50
CA GLY A 87 7.16 5.86 11.80
C GLY A 87 5.66 6.19 11.75
N GLY A 88 4.99 5.84 10.65
CA GLY A 88 3.54 6.00 10.48
C GLY A 88 2.75 4.76 10.91
N THR A 89 1.45 4.76 10.61
CA THR A 89 0.50 3.69 10.96
C THR A 89 -0.02 2.99 9.70
N TYR A 90 0.03 1.66 9.66
CA TYR A 90 -0.61 0.87 8.62
C TYR A 90 -2.01 0.43 9.03
N LEU A 91 -3.01 0.78 8.21
CA LEU A 91 -4.41 0.46 8.42
C LEU A 91 -4.84 -0.62 7.42
N THR A 92 -5.29 -1.76 7.92
CA THR A 92 -5.73 -2.87 7.07
C THR A 92 -6.83 -3.68 7.73
N ILE A 93 -7.53 -4.47 6.93
CA ILE A 93 -8.59 -5.37 7.38
C ILE A 93 -8.31 -6.79 6.85
N PRO A 94 -8.60 -7.84 7.62
CA PRO A 94 -8.31 -9.22 7.22
C PRO A 94 -9.02 -9.65 5.94
N ASN A 95 -10.27 -9.22 5.78
CA ASN A 95 -11.09 -9.44 4.59
C ASN A 95 -11.71 -8.11 4.20
N PHE A 96 -11.72 -7.80 2.91
CA PHE A 96 -12.30 -6.55 2.44
C PHE A 96 -13.82 -6.54 2.66
N ASP A 97 -14.29 -5.48 3.30
CA ASP A 97 -15.69 -5.09 3.44
C ASP A 97 -15.77 -3.58 3.27
N ALA A 98 -16.58 -3.11 2.35
CA ALA A 98 -16.65 -1.70 1.98
C ALA A 98 -17.14 -0.81 3.14
N GLY A 99 -18.10 -1.29 3.94
CA GLY A 99 -18.62 -0.53 5.08
C GLY A 99 -17.58 -0.38 6.21
N VAL A 100 -16.83 -1.45 6.50
CA VAL A 100 -15.71 -1.43 7.45
C VAL A 100 -14.57 -0.54 6.93
N ALA A 101 -14.26 -0.63 5.63
CA ALA A 101 -13.24 0.19 5.00
C ALA A 101 -13.55 1.70 5.08
N LEU A 102 -14.78 2.09 4.73
CA LEU A 102 -15.22 3.48 4.83
C LEU A 102 -15.18 3.99 6.27
N SER A 103 -15.68 3.20 7.22
CA SER A 103 -15.61 3.54 8.64
C SER A 103 -14.16 3.71 9.11
N MET A 104 -13.25 2.83 8.68
CA MET A 104 -11.83 2.92 9.05
C MET A 104 -11.17 4.15 8.44
N LEU A 105 -11.41 4.45 7.16
CA LEU A 105 -10.89 5.65 6.50
C LEU A 105 -11.27 6.93 7.27
N GLU A 106 -12.53 7.01 7.70
CA GLU A 106 -13.06 8.16 8.43
C GLU A 106 -12.57 8.22 9.88
N THR A 107 -12.77 7.14 10.67
CA THR A 107 -12.50 7.16 12.12
C THR A 107 -11.02 7.18 12.44
N GLU A 108 -10.20 6.48 11.63
CA GLU A 108 -8.76 6.45 11.78
C GLU A 108 -8.07 7.62 11.07
N LYS A 109 -8.84 8.51 10.43
CA LYS A 109 -8.30 9.67 9.69
C LYS A 109 -7.14 9.28 8.76
N ALA A 110 -7.40 8.29 7.88
CA ALA A 110 -6.40 7.84 6.92
C ALA A 110 -5.91 9.01 6.07
N THR A 111 -4.58 9.16 5.94
CA THR A 111 -3.96 10.23 5.13
C THR A 111 -3.60 9.76 3.73
N HIS A 112 -3.33 8.46 3.60
CA HIS A 112 -3.02 7.79 2.34
C HIS A 112 -3.92 6.58 2.16
N ALA A 113 -4.30 6.30 0.91
CA ALA A 113 -5.11 5.14 0.57
C ALA A 113 -4.59 4.44 -0.69
N TYR A 114 -4.64 3.10 -0.67
CA TYR A 114 -4.27 2.27 -1.83
C TYR A 114 -5.31 1.18 -2.07
N PRO A 115 -6.47 1.51 -2.66
CA PRO A 115 -7.48 0.53 -3.05
C PRO A 115 -7.01 -0.37 -4.21
N CYS A 116 -6.16 0.12 -5.10
CA CYS A 116 -5.53 -0.58 -6.23
C CYS A 116 -6.50 -1.11 -7.29
N PHE A 117 -7.43 -1.99 -6.89
CA PHE A 117 -8.28 -2.73 -7.82
C PHE A 117 -9.62 -2.04 -8.09
N VAL A 118 -10.06 -2.14 -9.37
CA VAL A 118 -11.36 -1.63 -9.82
C VAL A 118 -12.52 -2.14 -8.95
N THR A 119 -12.52 -3.41 -8.59
CA THR A 119 -13.57 -4.03 -7.76
C THR A 119 -13.65 -3.44 -6.37
N ILE A 120 -12.51 -3.15 -5.72
CA ILE A 120 -12.49 -2.51 -4.41
C ILE A 120 -13.05 -1.09 -4.48
N MET A 121 -12.66 -0.32 -5.51
CA MET A 121 -13.20 1.04 -5.70
C MET A 121 -14.68 1.03 -6.03
N GLN A 122 -15.13 0.09 -6.85
CA GLN A 122 -16.54 -0.11 -7.15
C GLN A 122 -17.34 -0.38 -5.88
N ASP A 123 -16.92 -1.36 -5.08
CA ASP A 123 -17.61 -1.73 -3.84
C ASP A 123 -17.67 -0.54 -2.85
N LEU A 124 -16.59 0.28 -2.77
CA LEU A 124 -16.60 1.49 -1.95
C LEU A 124 -17.65 2.50 -2.46
N ILE A 125 -17.66 2.78 -3.78
CA ILE A 125 -18.54 3.78 -4.41
C ILE A 125 -20.00 3.36 -4.33
N GLU A 126 -20.30 2.07 -4.54
CA GLU A 126 -21.65 1.53 -4.52
C GLU A 126 -22.21 1.36 -3.09
N HIS A 127 -21.34 1.45 -2.06
CA HIS A 127 -21.80 1.32 -0.68
C HIS A 127 -22.62 2.54 -0.24
N PRO A 128 -23.80 2.35 0.38
CA PRO A 128 -24.69 3.46 0.76
C PRO A 128 -24.05 4.58 1.58
N LYS A 129 -23.07 4.23 2.42
CA LYS A 129 -22.35 5.21 3.25
C LYS A 129 -21.28 6.01 2.51
N PHE A 130 -20.94 5.69 1.27
CA PHE A 130 -19.83 6.34 0.55
C PHE A 130 -19.98 7.86 0.50
N THR A 131 -21.17 8.34 0.20
CA THR A 131 -21.46 9.79 0.09
C THR A 131 -21.58 10.49 1.44
N GLU A 132 -21.71 9.74 2.53
CA GLU A 132 -21.85 10.26 3.90
C GLU A 132 -20.51 10.22 4.66
N THR A 133 -19.55 9.43 4.19
CA THR A 133 -18.25 9.24 4.83
C THR A 133 -17.36 10.46 4.65
N ASP A 134 -16.77 10.97 5.72
CA ASP A 134 -15.77 12.04 5.67
C ASP A 134 -14.41 11.50 5.24
N LEU A 135 -14.09 11.65 3.96
CA LEU A 135 -12.82 11.27 3.35
C LEU A 135 -11.82 12.44 3.28
N SER A 136 -12.08 13.56 3.95
CA SER A 136 -11.29 14.79 3.86
C SER A 136 -9.85 14.64 4.37
N SER A 137 -9.58 13.66 5.22
CA SER A 137 -8.23 13.36 5.70
C SER A 137 -7.33 12.68 4.64
N VAL A 138 -7.92 12.05 3.61
CA VAL A 138 -7.17 11.34 2.57
C VAL A 138 -6.55 12.34 1.60
N ARG A 139 -5.30 12.72 1.82
CA ARG A 139 -4.59 13.69 0.98
C ARG A 139 -4.00 13.08 -0.28
N LEU A 140 -3.73 11.77 -0.29
CA LEU A 140 -3.23 11.04 -1.46
C LEU A 140 -3.88 9.67 -1.58
N MET A 141 -4.28 9.32 -2.79
CA MET A 141 -4.80 7.98 -3.11
C MET A 141 -4.11 7.41 -4.35
N ASN A 142 -3.57 6.21 -4.22
CA ASN A 142 -3.07 5.43 -5.35
C ASN A 142 -4.21 4.60 -5.93
N ALA A 143 -4.94 5.19 -6.85
CA ALA A 143 -6.15 4.61 -7.46
C ALA A 143 -5.96 4.19 -8.92
N ASN A 144 -4.80 4.50 -9.54
CA ASN A 144 -4.56 4.27 -10.97
C ASN A 144 -5.70 4.79 -11.87
N LEU A 145 -6.20 6.01 -11.61
CA LEU A 145 -7.41 6.54 -12.26
C LEU A 145 -7.35 6.53 -13.77
N GLY A 146 -6.16 6.71 -14.36
CA GLY A 146 -5.98 6.72 -15.83
C GLY A 146 -6.35 5.42 -16.54
N VAL A 147 -6.48 4.31 -15.81
CA VAL A 147 -6.89 3.00 -16.35
C VAL A 147 -8.22 2.51 -15.78
N GLN A 148 -8.88 3.32 -14.96
CA GLN A 148 -10.20 3.00 -14.41
C GLN A 148 -11.33 3.39 -15.38
N PRO A 149 -12.49 2.73 -15.32
CA PRO A 149 -13.69 3.18 -16.00
C PRO A 149 -14.06 4.62 -15.63
N ASP A 150 -14.56 5.39 -16.60
CA ASP A 150 -14.88 6.82 -16.40
C ASP A 150 -15.79 7.07 -15.19
N TRP A 151 -16.79 6.23 -14.98
CA TRP A 151 -17.73 6.40 -13.87
C TRP A 151 -17.06 6.24 -12.48
N ILE A 152 -16.05 5.35 -12.35
CA ILE A 152 -15.27 5.21 -11.11
C ILE A 152 -14.41 6.46 -10.90
N ARG A 153 -13.72 6.88 -11.95
CA ARG A 153 -12.89 8.09 -11.92
C ARG A 153 -13.70 9.31 -11.48
N ASP A 154 -14.84 9.53 -12.14
CA ASP A 154 -15.68 10.69 -11.89
C ASP A 154 -16.27 10.67 -10.47
N ALA A 155 -16.69 9.49 -9.97
CA ALA A 155 -17.18 9.31 -8.61
C ALA A 155 -16.09 9.60 -7.57
N MET A 156 -14.87 9.06 -7.75
CA MET A 156 -13.76 9.27 -6.83
C MET A 156 -13.32 10.74 -6.80
N VAL A 157 -13.17 11.39 -7.95
CA VAL A 157 -12.80 12.81 -8.04
C VAL A 157 -13.87 13.71 -7.42
N LYS A 158 -15.14 13.39 -7.62
CA LYS A 158 -16.25 14.13 -7.01
C LYS A 158 -16.28 13.99 -5.49
N ALA A 159 -16.04 12.78 -4.98
CA ALA A 159 -16.07 12.51 -3.53
C ALA A 159 -14.82 13.09 -2.82
N MET A 160 -13.68 13.15 -3.49
CA MET A 160 -12.40 13.54 -2.92
C MET A 160 -11.70 14.60 -3.79
N PRO A 161 -12.28 15.81 -3.97
CA PRO A 161 -11.78 16.83 -4.90
C PRO A 161 -10.42 17.43 -4.49
N HIS A 162 -10.02 17.26 -3.24
CA HIS A 162 -8.74 17.72 -2.67
C HIS A 162 -7.66 16.64 -2.62
N THR A 163 -8.02 15.38 -2.93
CA THR A 163 -7.09 14.25 -2.85
C THR A 163 -6.24 14.17 -4.12
N ILE A 164 -4.93 14.08 -3.93
CA ILE A 164 -4.00 13.85 -5.04
C ILE A 164 -4.13 12.38 -5.46
N MET A 165 -4.52 12.17 -6.71
CA MET A 165 -4.65 10.83 -7.28
C MET A 165 -3.37 10.46 -8.02
N VAL A 166 -2.81 9.30 -7.69
CA VAL A 166 -1.59 8.78 -8.31
C VAL A 166 -1.81 7.39 -8.89
N GLY A 167 -0.90 6.96 -9.75
CA GLY A 167 -0.89 5.63 -10.32
C GLY A 167 0.46 4.97 -10.17
N THR A 168 0.46 3.62 -10.08
CA THR A 168 1.66 2.80 -10.07
C THR A 168 1.55 1.65 -11.04
N TYR A 169 2.67 1.31 -11.63
CA TYR A 169 2.85 0.04 -12.33
C TYR A 169 3.96 -0.76 -11.65
N GLY A 170 3.73 -2.03 -11.44
CA GLY A 170 4.68 -2.92 -10.80
C GLY A 170 4.42 -4.38 -11.07
N LEU A 171 5.38 -5.21 -10.71
CA LEU A 171 5.28 -6.67 -10.77
C LEU A 171 6.15 -7.31 -9.69
N THR A 172 5.79 -8.51 -9.29
CA THR A 172 6.48 -9.25 -8.21
C THR A 172 7.96 -9.47 -8.53
N GLU A 173 8.28 -9.82 -9.79
CA GLU A 173 9.64 -10.06 -10.27
C GLU A 173 10.54 -8.81 -10.20
N GLY A 174 9.94 -7.60 -10.25
CA GLY A 174 10.62 -6.32 -10.08
C GLY A 174 10.74 -5.87 -8.61
N SER A 175 10.43 -6.74 -7.66
CA SER A 175 10.31 -6.41 -6.23
C SER A 175 9.20 -5.38 -5.94
N GLY A 176 8.22 -5.26 -6.82
CA GLY A 176 7.03 -4.43 -6.67
C GLY A 176 6.94 -3.27 -7.65
N THR A 177 6.99 -2.04 -7.17
CA THR A 177 6.79 -0.83 -7.99
C THR A 177 7.97 -0.59 -8.93
N ILE A 178 7.68 -0.51 -10.24
CA ILE A 178 8.66 -0.18 -11.28
C ILE A 178 8.57 1.30 -11.64
N CYS A 179 7.36 1.83 -11.77
CA CYS A 179 7.13 3.25 -11.96
C CYS A 179 5.91 3.73 -11.20
N THR A 180 5.92 5.01 -10.87
CA THR A 180 4.81 5.69 -10.20
C THR A 180 4.71 7.10 -10.73
N SER A 181 3.49 7.63 -10.89
CA SER A 181 3.29 9.03 -11.23
C SER A 181 3.82 9.95 -10.13
N ARG A 182 4.08 11.21 -10.49
CA ARG A 182 4.34 12.27 -9.51
C ARG A 182 3.01 12.78 -8.96
N THR A 183 3.08 13.43 -7.82
CA THR A 183 1.92 14.14 -7.24
C THR A 183 1.42 15.29 -8.12
N THR A 184 2.25 15.75 -9.06
CA THR A 184 1.96 16.84 -10.01
C THR A 184 1.59 16.35 -11.42
N ASP A 185 1.68 15.05 -11.69
CA ASP A 185 1.32 14.52 -13.00
C ASP A 185 -0.21 14.49 -13.15
N PRO A 186 -0.75 14.79 -14.35
CA PRO A 186 -2.17 14.55 -14.63
C PRO A 186 -2.42 13.03 -14.62
N TRP A 187 -3.59 12.65 -14.15
CA TRP A 187 -4.07 11.26 -14.18
C TRP A 187 -4.96 11.00 -15.38
#